data_8f01884d1510e09e310b0323da74a621
#
_entry.id   8f01884d1510e09e310b0323da74a621
#
_cell.length_a   1.000
_cell.length_b   1.000
_cell.length_c   1.000
_cell.angle_alpha   90.00
_cell.angle_beta   90.00
_cell.angle_gamma   90.00
#
_symmetry.space_group_name_H-M   'P 1'
#
loop_
_entity.id
_entity.type
_entity.pdbx_description
1 polymer ?
#
loop_
_entity_poly.entity_id
_entity_poly.type
_entity_poly.pdbx_seq_one_letter_code
_entity_poly.pdbx_strand_id
1 'polypeptide(L)'
;MTEITRVPIKPVAKGSLTKLWIGVILAILVGAGLAWAAVPRGLNLDTLVAGTGPTASKGDVVFVKYKGSLAADGTVFDESQNIPLPVQGLFPEGNPFPVEEGATIPGFYEGLQQVQKGGKYTLFIPADQAYGATPPPGSPIPPNADLEFEIEVTEIMTRATFDRNLQILQQTMQSQMGGAPGGPEGAAPAPQPGQ
;
A
#
# COMPACT_ATOMS: atom_id res chain seq x y z
N MET A 1 -83.65 -14.88 -9.62
CA MET A 1 -82.85 -15.94 -9.05
C MET A 1 -81.45 -15.84 -9.66
N THR A 2 -80.48 -15.37 -8.92
CA THR A 2 -79.09 -15.16 -9.39
C THR A 2 -78.28 -16.41 -9.00
N GLU A 3 -77.89 -17.22 -9.98
CA GLU A 3 -77.01 -18.36 -9.78
C GLU A 3 -75.57 -17.87 -9.49
N ILE A 4 -75.10 -18.22 -8.30
CA ILE A 4 -73.70 -17.92 -7.92
C ILE A 4 -72.86 -19.09 -8.43
N THR A 5 -72.16 -18.86 -9.56
CA THR A 5 -71.20 -19.82 -10.12
C THR A 5 -69.95 -19.89 -9.17
N ARG A 6 -69.87 -20.98 -8.42
CA ARG A 6 -68.70 -21.29 -7.59
C ARG A 6 -67.58 -21.82 -8.49
N VAL A 7 -66.50 -21.05 -8.65
CA VAL A 7 -65.31 -21.53 -9.33
C VAL A 7 -64.56 -22.46 -8.39
N PRO A 8 -64.30 -23.75 -8.79
CA PRO A 8 -63.57 -24.69 -7.93
C PRO A 8 -62.11 -24.31 -7.87
N ILE A 9 -61.66 -23.86 -6.67
CA ILE A 9 -60.23 -23.63 -6.41
C ILE A 9 -59.56 -24.99 -6.26
N LYS A 10 -58.68 -25.36 -7.23
CA LYS A 10 -57.92 -26.61 -7.15
C LYS A 10 -56.94 -26.53 -5.95
N PRO A 11 -56.92 -27.57 -5.08
CA PRO A 11 -55.97 -27.56 -3.96
C PRO A 11 -54.53 -27.62 -4.47
N VAL A 12 -53.65 -26.75 -3.91
CA VAL A 12 -52.22 -26.72 -4.22
C VAL A 12 -51.58 -28.05 -3.84
N ALA A 13 -50.86 -28.70 -4.77
CA ALA A 13 -50.23 -29.99 -4.52
C ALA A 13 -49.23 -29.91 -3.34
N LYS A 14 -49.32 -30.89 -2.41
CA LYS A 14 -48.38 -30.99 -1.27
C LYS A 14 -46.96 -31.11 -1.83
N GLY A 15 -46.08 -30.12 -1.49
CA GLY A 15 -44.70 -30.02 -1.96
C GLY A 15 -44.41 -28.90 -2.96
N SER A 16 -45.45 -28.28 -3.58
CA SER A 16 -45.29 -27.16 -4.48
C SER A 16 -44.84 -25.90 -3.71
N LEU A 17 -45.36 -25.65 -2.51
CA LEU A 17 -44.94 -24.57 -1.62
C LEU A 17 -43.48 -24.72 -1.19
N THR A 18 -43.03 -25.93 -0.86
CA THR A 18 -41.62 -26.16 -0.45
C THR A 18 -40.66 -25.87 -1.59
N LYS A 19 -40.95 -26.27 -2.82
CA LYS A 19 -40.15 -25.99 -4.01
C LYS A 19 -40.09 -24.50 -4.31
N LEU A 20 -41.22 -23.80 -4.14
CA LEU A 20 -41.31 -22.36 -4.31
C LEU A 20 -40.44 -21.60 -3.28
N TRP A 21 -40.51 -21.98 -2.00
CA TRP A 21 -39.70 -21.39 -0.93
C TRP A 21 -38.21 -21.67 -1.11
N ILE A 22 -37.84 -22.88 -1.55
CA ILE A 22 -36.42 -23.20 -1.87
C ILE A 22 -35.93 -22.31 -3.01
N GLY A 23 -36.72 -22.11 -4.07
CA GLY A 23 -36.39 -21.22 -5.17
C GLY A 23 -36.24 -19.76 -4.72
N VAL A 24 -37.11 -19.25 -3.85
CA VAL A 24 -37.06 -17.90 -3.29
C VAL A 24 -35.80 -17.71 -2.42
N ILE A 25 -35.51 -18.66 -1.52
CA ILE A 25 -34.33 -18.61 -0.66
C ILE A 25 -33.05 -18.61 -1.51
N LEU A 26 -32.99 -19.47 -2.52
CA LEU A 26 -31.83 -19.54 -3.41
C LEU A 26 -31.66 -18.26 -4.24
N ALA A 27 -32.72 -17.65 -4.72
CA ALA A 27 -32.70 -16.38 -5.41
C ALA A 27 -32.24 -15.23 -4.49
N ILE A 28 -32.70 -15.22 -3.22
CA ILE A 28 -32.25 -14.25 -2.22
C ILE A 28 -30.76 -14.43 -1.90
N LEU A 29 -30.27 -15.66 -1.73
CA LEU A 29 -28.86 -15.91 -1.47
C LEU A 29 -27.98 -15.51 -2.64
N VAL A 30 -28.37 -15.82 -3.87
CA VAL A 30 -27.65 -15.41 -5.08
C VAL A 30 -27.70 -13.88 -5.22
N GLY A 31 -28.86 -13.26 -5.03
CA GLY A 31 -29.04 -11.81 -5.09
C GLY A 31 -28.22 -11.08 -4.01
N ALA A 32 -28.22 -11.59 -2.78
CA ALA A 32 -27.43 -11.05 -1.69
C ALA A 32 -25.92 -11.21 -1.94
N GLY A 33 -25.50 -12.35 -2.48
CA GLY A 33 -24.10 -12.60 -2.85
C GLY A 33 -23.62 -11.66 -3.96
N LEU A 34 -24.42 -11.45 -4.99
CA LEU A 34 -24.12 -10.49 -6.07
C LEU A 34 -24.14 -9.04 -5.58
N ALA A 35 -25.09 -8.68 -4.73
CA ALA A 35 -25.13 -7.34 -4.14
C ALA A 35 -23.94 -7.07 -3.25
N TRP A 36 -23.48 -8.05 -2.45
CA TRP A 36 -22.30 -7.92 -1.61
C TRP A 36 -21.00 -7.79 -2.42
N ALA A 37 -20.89 -8.52 -3.54
CA ALA A 37 -19.76 -8.39 -4.46
C ALA A 37 -19.77 -7.07 -5.27
N ALA A 38 -20.94 -6.46 -5.42
CA ALA A 38 -21.11 -5.19 -6.17
C ALA A 38 -21.03 -3.95 -5.28
N VAL A 39 -20.90 -4.07 -3.96
CA VAL A 39 -20.66 -2.90 -3.09
C VAL A 39 -19.30 -2.33 -3.41
N PRO A 40 -19.18 -1.09 -3.92
CA PRO A 40 -17.89 -0.45 -4.09
C PRO A 40 -17.21 -0.38 -2.72
N ARG A 41 -16.11 -1.08 -2.57
CA ARG A 41 -15.28 -0.97 -1.38
C ARG A 41 -14.47 0.30 -1.56
N GLY A 42 -14.80 1.36 -0.83
CA GLY A 42 -14.01 2.57 -0.79
C GLY A 42 -12.66 2.31 -0.11
N LEU A 43 -11.76 3.30 -0.20
CA LEU A 43 -10.53 3.31 0.59
C LEU A 43 -10.87 3.09 2.07
N ASN A 44 -10.21 2.15 2.72
CA ASN A 44 -10.37 1.89 4.14
C ASN A 44 -9.01 1.76 4.82
N LEU A 45 -8.84 2.46 5.94
CA LEU A 45 -7.67 2.37 6.80
C LEU A 45 -8.08 1.83 8.18
N ASP A 46 -7.80 0.56 8.42
CA ASP A 46 -8.03 -0.07 9.71
C ASP A 46 -6.80 0.08 10.61
N THR A 47 -6.99 0.61 11.80
CA THR A 47 -5.93 0.79 12.78
C THR A 47 -5.76 -0.45 13.64
N LEU A 48 -4.67 -1.17 13.47
CA LEU A 48 -4.31 -2.33 14.30
C LEU A 48 -3.64 -1.90 15.60
N VAL A 49 -2.71 -0.93 15.51
CA VAL A 49 -2.04 -0.31 16.64
C VAL A 49 -2.06 1.19 16.42
N ALA A 50 -2.59 1.92 17.39
CA ALA A 50 -2.61 3.38 17.30
C ALA A 50 -1.19 3.94 17.41
N GLY A 51 -0.86 4.88 16.52
CA GLY A 51 0.38 5.63 16.59
C GLY A 51 0.32 6.78 17.60
N THR A 52 1.35 7.60 17.64
CA THR A 52 1.47 8.75 18.53
C THR A 52 1.80 10.02 17.77
N GLY A 53 1.37 11.17 18.31
CA GLY A 53 1.64 12.48 17.69
C GLY A 53 0.67 12.84 16.58
N PRO A 54 1.01 13.87 15.78
CA PRO A 54 0.18 14.30 14.66
C PRO A 54 0.19 13.28 13.53
N THR A 55 -0.84 13.32 12.70
CA THR A 55 -0.86 12.60 11.41
C THR A 55 0.11 13.25 10.42
N ALA A 56 0.56 12.48 9.45
CA ALA A 56 1.43 12.99 8.40
C ALA A 56 0.72 14.08 7.58
N SER A 57 1.44 15.15 7.31
CA SER A 57 0.96 16.29 6.55
C SER A 57 1.49 16.26 5.11
N LYS A 58 0.78 16.96 4.22
CA LYS A 58 1.26 17.13 2.83
C LYS A 58 2.66 17.76 2.82
N GLY A 59 3.57 17.10 2.10
CA GLY A 59 4.98 17.49 2.04
C GLY A 59 5.89 16.80 3.06
N ASP A 60 5.35 16.06 4.03
CA ASP A 60 6.16 15.23 4.91
C ASP A 60 6.67 13.97 4.19
N VAL A 61 7.63 13.30 4.79
CA VAL A 61 8.12 11.98 4.35
C VAL A 61 7.85 10.97 5.45
N VAL A 62 7.05 9.96 5.13
CA VAL A 62 6.68 8.87 6.04
C VAL A 62 7.56 7.67 5.75
N PHE A 63 8.23 7.18 6.79
CA PHE A 63 9.00 5.94 6.72
C PHE A 63 8.13 4.79 7.16
N VAL A 64 7.95 3.83 6.26
CA VAL A 64 7.09 2.68 6.53
C VAL A 64 7.78 1.36 6.20
N LYS A 65 7.52 0.36 7.02
CA LYS A 65 7.63 -1.04 6.65
C LYS A 65 6.27 -1.46 6.14
N TYR A 66 6.23 -2.07 4.96
CA TYR A 66 4.95 -2.47 4.36
C TYR A 66 5.04 -3.84 3.71
N LYS A 67 3.89 -4.45 3.57
CA LYS A 67 3.68 -5.65 2.79
C LYS A 67 2.42 -5.46 1.97
N GLY A 68 2.56 -5.49 0.65
CA GLY A 68 1.47 -5.35 -0.30
C GLY A 68 0.99 -6.72 -0.80
N SER A 69 -0.30 -6.95 -0.74
CA SER A 69 -0.95 -8.17 -1.20
C SER A 69 -2.21 -7.88 -2.00
N LEU A 70 -2.62 -8.82 -2.83
CA LEU A 70 -3.90 -8.77 -3.53
C LEU A 70 -5.02 -9.03 -2.51
N ALA A 71 -6.02 -8.16 -2.45
CA ALA A 71 -7.13 -8.30 -1.52
C ALA A 71 -8.01 -9.55 -1.79
N ALA A 72 -7.94 -10.10 -3.00
CA ALA A 72 -8.75 -11.24 -3.41
C ALA A 72 -8.28 -12.57 -2.81
N ASP A 73 -6.97 -12.80 -2.70
CA ASP A 73 -6.38 -14.08 -2.34
C ASP A 73 -5.17 -13.98 -1.40
N GLY A 74 -4.77 -12.75 -1.02
CA GLY A 74 -3.62 -12.50 -0.15
C GLY A 74 -2.26 -12.74 -0.82
N THR A 75 -2.20 -12.89 -2.15
CA THR A 75 -0.93 -13.04 -2.86
C THR A 75 -0.07 -11.80 -2.69
N VAL A 76 1.12 -11.95 -2.10
CA VAL A 76 2.06 -10.86 -1.88
C VAL A 76 2.73 -10.48 -3.19
N PHE A 77 2.66 -9.21 -3.56
CA PHE A 77 3.29 -8.68 -4.77
C PHE A 77 4.48 -7.78 -4.49
N ASP A 78 4.55 -7.19 -3.29
CA ASP A 78 5.64 -6.31 -2.89
C ASP A 78 5.79 -6.27 -1.38
N GLU A 79 7.03 -6.11 -0.89
CA GLU A 79 7.33 -6.03 0.53
C GLU A 79 8.54 -5.12 0.74
N SER A 80 8.49 -4.30 1.80
CA SER A 80 9.60 -3.43 2.15
C SER A 80 10.85 -4.24 2.52
N GLN A 81 11.97 -3.90 1.88
CA GLN A 81 13.26 -4.49 2.20
C GLN A 81 14.03 -3.56 3.14
N ASN A 82 14.61 -4.14 4.18
CA ASN A 82 15.47 -3.40 5.10
C ASN A 82 16.84 -3.23 4.43
N ILE A 83 17.04 -2.10 3.75
CA ILE A 83 18.33 -1.79 3.11
C ILE A 83 19.22 -1.11 4.15
N PRO A 84 20.34 -1.77 4.57
CA PRO A 84 21.27 -1.15 5.51
C PRO A 84 21.94 0.05 4.84
N LEU A 85 21.73 1.24 5.41
CA LEU A 85 22.39 2.46 4.94
C LEU A 85 23.81 2.55 5.55
N PRO A 86 24.76 3.12 4.79
CA PRO A 86 26.16 3.23 5.25
C PRO A 86 26.35 4.17 6.45
N VAL A 87 25.35 5.00 6.75
CA VAL A 87 25.35 5.91 7.90
C VAL A 87 24.18 5.56 8.81
N GLN A 88 24.50 4.90 9.93
CA GLN A 88 23.49 4.53 10.93
C GLN A 88 22.91 5.77 11.61
N GLY A 89 21.60 5.75 11.85
CA GLY A 89 20.88 6.81 12.57
C GLY A 89 20.53 8.05 11.76
N LEU A 90 20.93 8.13 10.48
CA LEU A 90 20.59 9.26 9.62
C LEU A 90 19.15 9.16 9.09
N PHE A 91 18.72 7.95 8.78
CA PHE A 91 17.36 7.63 8.40
C PHE A 91 16.80 6.50 9.26
N PRO A 92 15.50 6.55 9.56
CA PRO A 92 14.81 5.44 10.22
C PRO A 92 14.74 4.21 9.33
N GLU A 93 14.35 3.08 9.93
CA GLU A 93 14.07 1.86 9.19
C GLU A 93 12.81 2.01 8.32
N GLY A 94 12.76 1.26 7.22
CA GLY A 94 11.64 1.28 6.28
C GLY A 94 11.90 2.14 5.05
N ASN A 95 10.94 2.15 4.16
CA ASN A 95 11.01 2.88 2.90
C ASN A 95 10.42 4.29 3.06
N PRO A 96 11.10 5.35 2.57
CA PRO A 96 10.58 6.70 2.59
C PRO A 96 9.52 6.90 1.50
N PHE A 97 8.35 7.38 1.90
CA PHE A 97 7.29 7.78 0.99
C PHE A 97 6.95 9.25 1.22
N PRO A 98 7.15 10.12 0.22
CA PRO A 98 6.72 11.50 0.31
C PRO A 98 5.20 11.58 0.24
N VAL A 99 4.60 12.38 1.13
CA VAL A 99 3.16 12.67 1.13
C VAL A 99 2.88 13.74 0.10
N GLU A 100 3.04 13.38 -1.17
CA GLU A 100 2.86 14.25 -2.33
C GLU A 100 1.95 13.56 -3.36
N GLU A 101 1.07 14.33 -3.98
CA GLU A 101 0.18 13.83 -5.01
C GLU A 101 0.98 13.35 -6.23
N GLY A 102 0.69 12.14 -6.68
CA GLY A 102 1.41 11.53 -7.81
C GLY A 102 2.74 10.86 -7.46
N ALA A 103 3.21 10.93 -6.21
CA ALA A 103 4.40 10.21 -5.77
C ALA A 103 4.13 8.69 -5.59
N THR A 104 2.88 8.33 -5.29
CA THR A 104 2.40 6.96 -5.12
C THR A 104 1.02 6.81 -5.76
N ILE A 105 0.45 5.60 -5.72
CA ILE A 105 -0.95 5.40 -6.14
C ILE A 105 -1.89 6.23 -5.25
N PRO A 106 -3.01 6.74 -5.80
CA PRO A 106 -3.88 7.69 -5.10
C PRO A 106 -4.34 7.20 -3.73
N GLY A 107 -4.80 5.95 -3.63
CA GLY A 107 -5.25 5.40 -2.35
C GLY A 107 -4.14 5.28 -1.30
N PHE A 108 -2.90 4.99 -1.70
CA PHE A 108 -1.78 4.96 -0.75
C PHE A 108 -1.43 6.37 -0.24
N TYR A 109 -1.43 7.37 -1.13
CA TYR A 109 -1.27 8.77 -0.75
C TYR A 109 -2.33 9.24 0.26
N GLU A 110 -3.61 8.93 0.03
CA GLU A 110 -4.69 9.27 0.96
C GLU A 110 -4.56 8.53 2.29
N GLY A 111 -4.14 7.26 2.26
CA GLY A 111 -3.87 6.48 3.47
C GLY A 111 -2.73 7.08 4.30
N LEU A 112 -1.63 7.50 3.67
CA LEU A 112 -0.48 8.10 4.36
C LEU A 112 -0.82 9.38 5.12
N GLN A 113 -1.83 10.14 4.71
CA GLN A 113 -2.25 11.35 5.42
C GLN A 113 -3.00 11.06 6.73
N GLN A 114 -3.41 9.82 6.97
CA GLN A 114 -4.18 9.42 8.14
C GLN A 114 -3.34 8.67 9.18
N VAL A 115 -2.09 8.31 8.83
CA VAL A 115 -1.22 7.53 9.73
C VAL A 115 -0.47 8.39 10.73
N GLN A 116 -0.09 7.79 11.84
CA GLN A 116 0.71 8.40 12.90
C GLN A 116 1.97 7.57 13.16
N LYS A 117 3.03 8.21 13.67
CA LYS A 117 4.29 7.56 14.02
C LYS A 117 4.07 6.39 15.00
N GLY A 118 4.71 5.26 14.72
CA GLY A 118 4.64 4.03 15.53
C GLY A 118 3.34 3.25 15.37
N GLY A 119 2.41 3.71 14.53
CA GLY A 119 1.16 3.03 14.26
C GLY A 119 1.33 1.85 13.30
N LYS A 120 0.40 0.88 13.43
CA LYS A 120 0.26 -0.24 12.47
C LYS A 120 -1.15 -0.22 11.91
N TYR A 121 -1.23 -0.34 10.61
CA TYR A 121 -2.47 -0.16 9.86
C TYR A 121 -2.61 -1.23 8.78
N THR A 122 -3.87 -1.57 8.48
CA THR A 122 -4.22 -2.28 7.24
C THR A 122 -4.95 -1.30 6.34
N LEU A 123 -4.38 -1.05 5.17
CA LEU A 123 -4.91 -0.13 4.17
C LEU A 123 -5.46 -0.92 3.00
N PHE A 124 -6.78 -0.91 2.83
CA PHE A 124 -7.46 -1.43 1.65
C PHE A 124 -7.60 -0.33 0.59
N ILE A 125 -7.14 -0.61 -0.62
CA ILE A 125 -7.17 0.31 -1.75
C ILE A 125 -7.95 -0.34 -2.89
N PRO A 126 -9.10 0.22 -3.28
CA PRO A 126 -9.85 -0.28 -4.43
C PRO A 126 -9.08 -0.03 -5.73
N ALA A 127 -9.36 -0.84 -6.75
CA ALA A 127 -8.63 -0.85 -8.01
C ALA A 127 -8.57 0.52 -8.71
N ASP A 128 -9.62 1.32 -8.62
CA ASP A 128 -9.71 2.67 -9.20
C ASP A 128 -8.79 3.70 -8.53
N GLN A 129 -8.40 3.46 -7.28
CA GLN A 129 -7.41 4.24 -6.53
C GLN A 129 -6.03 3.57 -6.46
N ALA A 130 -5.89 2.41 -7.10
CA ALA A 130 -4.65 1.65 -7.24
C ALA A 130 -4.09 1.76 -8.67
N TYR A 131 -3.86 0.63 -9.34
CA TYR A 131 -3.33 0.60 -10.70
C TYR A 131 -4.41 0.50 -11.79
N GLY A 132 -5.68 0.32 -11.42
CA GLY A 132 -6.80 0.22 -12.35
C GLY A 132 -6.65 -0.88 -13.39
N ALA A 133 -7.02 -0.57 -14.64
CA ALA A 133 -6.96 -1.51 -15.75
C ALA A 133 -5.53 -1.74 -16.30
N THR A 134 -4.55 -0.91 -15.90
CA THR A 134 -3.18 -0.90 -16.47
C THR A 134 -2.11 -1.01 -15.37
N PRO A 135 -1.95 -2.19 -14.74
CA PRO A 135 -0.88 -2.40 -13.78
C PRO A 135 0.50 -2.31 -14.44
N PRO A 136 1.57 -2.08 -13.66
CA PRO A 136 2.93 -2.01 -14.19
C PRO A 136 3.33 -3.28 -14.95
N PRO A 137 4.01 -3.15 -16.10
CA PRO A 137 4.44 -4.30 -16.87
C PRO A 137 5.36 -5.21 -16.05
N GLY A 138 5.05 -6.51 -16.03
CA GLY A 138 5.84 -7.52 -15.29
C GLY A 138 5.52 -7.61 -13.80
N SER A 139 4.58 -6.81 -13.26
CA SER A 139 4.09 -7.00 -11.91
C SER A 139 3.11 -8.19 -11.83
N PRO A 140 3.02 -8.88 -10.69
CA PRO A 140 2.04 -9.97 -10.49
C PRO A 140 0.62 -9.44 -10.20
N ILE A 141 0.37 -8.14 -10.35
CA ILE A 141 -0.92 -7.50 -10.08
C ILE A 141 -1.83 -7.62 -11.31
N PRO A 142 -3.01 -8.28 -11.20
CA PRO A 142 -3.98 -8.34 -12.28
C PRO A 142 -4.62 -6.97 -12.58
N PRO A 143 -5.15 -6.75 -13.79
CA PRO A 143 -5.98 -5.59 -14.07
C PRO A 143 -7.20 -5.51 -13.13
N ASN A 144 -7.50 -4.31 -12.66
CA ASN A 144 -8.62 -4.02 -11.74
C ASN A 144 -8.57 -4.82 -10.43
N ALA A 145 -7.36 -5.09 -9.92
CA ALA A 145 -7.18 -5.73 -8.63
C ALA A 145 -7.27 -4.70 -7.49
N ASP A 146 -8.06 -5.04 -6.47
CA ASP A 146 -8.04 -4.36 -5.19
C ASP A 146 -6.79 -4.79 -4.42
N LEU A 147 -6.16 -3.85 -3.73
CA LEU A 147 -4.92 -4.06 -3.00
C LEU A 147 -5.13 -3.92 -1.49
N GLU A 148 -4.35 -4.68 -0.73
CA GLU A 148 -4.26 -4.57 0.71
C GLU A 148 -2.81 -4.38 1.13
N PHE A 149 -2.55 -3.37 1.95
CA PHE A 149 -1.25 -3.09 2.51
C PHE A 149 -1.27 -3.18 4.03
N GLU A 150 -0.42 -4.03 4.58
CA GLU A 150 -0.05 -3.96 5.99
C GLU A 150 1.07 -2.93 6.13
N ILE A 151 0.88 -1.90 6.95
CA ILE A 151 1.78 -0.75 7.09
C ILE A 151 2.19 -0.61 8.55
N GLU A 152 3.49 -0.53 8.81
CA GLU A 152 4.06 -0.12 10.09
C GLU A 152 4.83 1.19 9.89
N VAL A 153 4.37 2.27 10.52
CA VAL A 153 4.98 3.60 10.43
C VAL A 153 6.12 3.70 11.45
N THR A 154 7.33 3.79 10.98
CA THR A 154 8.51 3.91 11.85
C THR A 154 8.80 5.35 12.24
N GLU A 155 8.68 6.29 11.28
CA GLU A 155 8.92 7.70 11.53
C GLU A 155 8.15 8.57 10.52
N ILE A 156 7.87 9.81 10.94
CA ILE A 156 7.37 10.87 10.06
C ILE A 156 8.30 12.06 10.21
N MET A 157 8.90 12.53 9.14
CA MET A 157 9.78 13.69 9.16
C MET A 157 9.41 14.73 8.11
N THR A 158 9.73 15.98 8.40
CA THR A 158 9.50 17.06 7.44
C THR A 158 10.42 16.92 6.22
N ARG A 159 9.97 17.40 5.07
CA ARG A 159 10.76 17.41 3.83
C ARG A 159 12.12 18.07 4.04
N ALA A 160 12.17 19.19 4.74
CA ALA A 160 13.42 19.90 5.02
C ALA A 160 14.44 19.06 5.81
N THR A 161 13.95 18.26 6.76
CA THR A 161 14.82 17.34 7.53
C THR A 161 15.31 16.21 6.64
N PHE A 162 14.44 15.64 5.84
CA PHE A 162 14.77 14.59 4.89
C PHE A 162 15.83 15.03 3.87
N ASP A 163 15.65 16.18 3.24
CA ASP A 163 16.59 16.74 2.26
C ASP A 163 17.95 17.06 2.87
N ARG A 164 17.98 17.61 4.10
CA ARG A 164 19.22 17.81 4.85
C ARG A 164 19.95 16.49 5.11
N ASN A 165 19.23 15.46 5.50
CA ASN A 165 19.82 14.14 5.76
C ASN A 165 20.37 13.52 4.47
N LEU A 166 19.69 13.70 3.33
CA LEU A 166 20.19 13.29 2.02
C LEU A 166 21.51 13.98 1.66
N GLN A 167 21.61 15.29 1.92
CA GLN A 167 22.86 16.04 1.66
C GLN A 167 24.02 15.51 2.53
N ILE A 168 23.76 15.23 3.81
CA ILE A 168 24.77 14.64 4.70
C ILE A 168 25.21 13.26 4.18
N LEU A 169 24.25 12.43 3.76
CA LEU A 169 24.57 11.11 3.19
C LEU A 169 25.43 11.24 1.93
N GLN A 170 25.09 12.13 1.01
CA GLN A 170 25.85 12.37 -0.22
C GLN A 170 27.27 12.84 0.08
N GLN A 171 27.46 13.80 1.00
CA GLN A 171 28.78 14.27 1.40
C GLN A 171 29.63 13.14 2.02
N THR A 172 29.02 12.32 2.87
CA THR A 172 29.72 11.19 3.51
C THR A 172 30.15 10.16 2.48
N MET A 173 29.28 9.83 1.53
CA MET A 173 29.62 8.91 0.44
C MET A 173 30.73 9.45 -0.45
N GLN A 174 30.67 10.75 -0.82
CA GLN A 174 31.75 11.39 -1.59
C GLN A 174 33.07 11.39 -0.86
N SER A 175 33.06 11.66 0.45
CA SER A 175 34.28 11.61 1.28
C SER A 175 34.88 10.20 1.36
N GLN A 176 34.04 9.17 1.40
CA GLN A 176 34.50 7.78 1.42
C GLN A 176 35.03 7.33 0.05
N MET A 177 34.42 7.79 -1.06
CA MET A 177 34.88 7.46 -2.41
C MET A 177 36.05 8.32 -2.90
N GLY A 178 36.16 9.58 -2.41
CA GLY A 178 37.27 10.49 -2.72
C GLY A 178 38.52 10.29 -1.85
N GLY A 179 38.44 9.48 -0.80
CA GLY A 179 39.53 9.14 0.10
C GLY A 179 40.36 7.93 -0.34
N ALA A 180 40.54 7.67 -1.63
CA ALA A 180 41.64 6.85 -2.06
C ALA A 180 42.94 7.58 -1.69
N PRO A 181 43.82 7.01 -0.85
CA PRO A 181 45.07 7.69 -0.51
C PRO A 181 45.84 7.92 -1.80
N GLY A 182 46.12 9.17 -2.09
CA GLY A 182 46.99 9.57 -3.18
C GLY A 182 48.23 8.72 -3.17
N GLY A 183 48.59 8.20 -4.35
CA GLY A 183 49.81 7.47 -4.55
C GLY A 183 51.01 8.29 -4.01
N PRO A 184 52.18 7.64 -3.78
CA PRO A 184 53.29 8.27 -3.12
C PRO A 184 53.85 9.43 -3.95
N GLU A 185 53.48 10.64 -3.57
CA GLU A 185 54.16 11.86 -4.00
C GLU A 185 55.41 11.99 -3.15
N GLY A 186 56.49 11.42 -3.65
CA GLY A 186 57.75 11.39 -2.97
C GLY A 186 58.89 10.86 -3.84
N ALA A 187 58.87 11.22 -5.15
CA ALA A 187 60.08 11.14 -5.94
C ALA A 187 60.93 12.35 -5.68
N ALA A 188 61.83 12.29 -4.74
CA ALA A 188 62.92 13.24 -4.59
C ALA A 188 63.69 13.35 -5.90
N PRO A 189 64.06 14.59 -6.37
CA PRO A 189 64.90 14.74 -7.56
C PRO A 189 66.27 14.13 -7.32
N ALA A 190 66.70 13.27 -8.22
CA ALA A 190 68.03 12.70 -8.21
C ALA A 190 69.10 13.78 -8.26
N PRO A 191 70.22 13.67 -7.52
CA PRO A 191 71.31 14.61 -7.60
C PRO A 191 71.99 14.48 -8.96
N GLN A 192 72.15 15.64 -9.65
CA GLN A 192 72.92 15.77 -10.87
C GLN A 192 74.42 15.55 -10.57
N PRO A 193 75.20 14.80 -11.41
CA PRO A 193 76.62 14.70 -11.27
C PRO A 193 77.29 16.00 -11.70
N GLY A 194 78.12 16.55 -10.81
CA GLY A 194 78.89 17.78 -10.98
C GLY A 194 79.90 17.72 -12.16
N GLN A 195 80.13 18.91 -12.70
CA GLN A 195 81.37 19.21 -13.36
C GLN A 195 82.28 19.97 -12.42
#